data_f958b8a95faa650057f820ed894bcea6
#
_entry.id   f958b8a95faa650057f820ed894bcea6
#
_cell.length_a   1.000
_cell.length_b   1.000
_cell.length_c   1.000
_cell.angle_alpha   90.00
_cell.angle_beta   90.00
_cell.angle_gamma   90.00
#
_symmetry.space_group_name_H-M   'P 1'
#
loop_
_entity.id
_entity.type
_entity.pdbx_description
1 polymer ?
#
loop_
_entity_poly.entity_id
_entity_poly.type
_entity_poly.pdbx_seq_one_letter_code
_entity_poly.pdbx_strand_id
1 'polypeptide(L)'
;MSLDITFESYKKLYCPHCGELVDTRPVCNAPDNCRIWYDFLEQIGYYVPHEELTEENDWYGKDMPLSDEQIRLAYDFVKAHNYEIYNGEGIRGLLTEAIVEKYSVSVRADW
;
A
#
# COMPACT_ATOMS: atom_id res chain seq x y z
N MET A 1 13.13 7.46 15.70
CA MET A 1 11.76 7.11 15.31
C MET A 1 11.77 6.04 14.25
N SER A 2 10.90 5.08 14.38
CA SER A 2 10.80 3.97 13.44
C SER A 2 9.59 4.16 12.52
N LEU A 3 9.75 3.82 11.25
CA LEU A 3 8.66 3.77 10.31
C LEU A 3 8.09 2.35 10.31
N ASP A 4 6.79 2.23 10.46
CA ASP A 4 6.09 0.97 10.24
C ASP A 4 5.15 1.14 9.05
N ILE A 5 5.27 0.25 8.07
CA ILE A 5 4.44 0.27 6.88
C ILE A 5 3.84 -1.13 6.68
N THR A 6 2.58 -1.19 6.26
CA THR A 6 1.91 -2.44 5.96
C THR A 6 1.15 -2.32 4.66
N PHE A 7 1.41 -3.24 3.73
CA PHE A 7 0.60 -3.43 2.54
C PHE A 7 -0.44 -4.49 2.80
N GLU A 8 -1.65 -4.26 2.34
CA GLU A 8 -2.75 -5.21 2.49
C GLU A 8 -3.45 -5.39 1.15
N SER A 9 -3.63 -6.64 0.73
CA SER A 9 -4.44 -6.97 -0.43
C SER A 9 -5.81 -7.47 0.03
N TYR A 10 -6.84 -7.16 -0.74
CA TYR A 10 -8.21 -7.53 -0.41
C TYR A 10 -9.05 -7.69 -1.68
N LYS A 11 -10.11 -8.49 -1.55
CA LYS A 11 -11.11 -8.69 -2.60
C LYS A 11 -12.29 -7.77 -2.34
N LYS A 12 -12.77 -7.14 -3.40
CA LYS A 12 -14.04 -6.40 -3.36
C LYS A 12 -15.11 -7.29 -3.94
N LEU A 13 -16.17 -7.51 -3.16
CA LEU A 13 -17.29 -8.34 -3.57
C LEU A 13 -18.47 -7.45 -3.94
N TYR A 14 -18.99 -7.64 -5.12
CA TYR A 14 -20.07 -6.83 -5.67
C TYR A 14 -21.36 -7.65 -5.78
N CYS A 15 -22.49 -6.98 -5.62
CA CYS A 15 -23.78 -7.59 -5.83
C CYS A 15 -23.95 -7.97 -7.32
N PRO A 16 -24.26 -9.23 -7.66
CA PRO A 16 -24.42 -9.64 -9.07
C PRO A 16 -25.62 -9.01 -9.76
N HIS A 17 -26.56 -8.46 -9.01
CA HIS A 17 -27.76 -7.85 -9.57
C HIS A 17 -27.66 -6.34 -9.79
N CYS A 18 -27.06 -5.61 -8.85
CA CYS A 18 -26.99 -4.15 -8.92
C CYS A 18 -25.58 -3.60 -9.09
N GLY A 19 -24.55 -4.45 -8.96
CA GLY A 19 -23.15 -4.06 -9.09
C GLY A 19 -22.59 -3.26 -7.91
N GLU A 20 -23.35 -3.07 -6.84
CA GLU A 20 -22.89 -2.34 -5.67
C GLU A 20 -21.90 -3.18 -4.85
N LEU A 21 -20.94 -2.51 -4.23
CA LEU A 21 -20.00 -3.13 -3.31
C LEU A 21 -20.73 -3.59 -2.05
N VAL A 22 -20.71 -4.90 -1.78
CA VAL A 22 -21.40 -5.47 -0.62
C VAL A 22 -20.45 -5.92 0.48
N ASP A 23 -19.18 -6.21 0.15
CA ASP A 23 -18.21 -6.67 1.13
C ASP A 23 -16.79 -6.52 0.62
N THR A 24 -15.82 -6.47 1.54
CA THR A 24 -14.41 -6.59 1.24
C THR A 24 -13.81 -7.69 2.11
N ARG A 25 -12.98 -8.53 1.53
CA ARG A 25 -12.31 -9.61 2.27
C ARG A 25 -10.80 -9.48 2.20
N PRO A 26 -10.11 -9.46 3.34
CA PRO A 26 -8.66 -9.44 3.33
C PRO A 26 -8.11 -10.73 2.72
N VAL A 27 -7.04 -10.60 1.94
CA VAL A 27 -6.35 -11.74 1.32
C VAL A 27 -4.99 -11.94 2.00
N CYS A 28 -4.17 -10.88 2.03
CA CYS A 28 -2.82 -10.96 2.56
C CYS A 28 -2.40 -9.62 3.12
N ASN A 29 -1.49 -9.63 4.07
CA ASN A 29 -0.80 -8.42 4.50
C ASN A 29 0.70 -8.68 4.54
N ALA A 30 1.50 -7.62 4.35
CA ALA A 30 2.93 -7.69 4.36
C ALA A 30 3.49 -6.43 5.02
N PRO A 31 3.98 -6.53 6.26
CA PRO A 31 4.58 -5.40 6.96
C PRO A 31 6.06 -5.25 6.62
N ASP A 32 6.57 -4.04 6.79
CA ASP A 32 8.00 -3.74 6.73
C ASP A 32 8.29 -2.53 7.60
N ASN A 33 9.55 -2.31 7.92
CA ASN A 33 9.97 -1.19 8.75
C ASN A 33 11.24 -0.48 8.23
N CYS A 34 11.56 -0.68 6.98
CA CYS A 34 12.71 -0.01 6.38
C CYS A 34 12.40 1.46 6.09
N ARG A 35 13.28 2.35 6.50
CA ARG A 35 13.07 3.80 6.34
C ARG A 35 13.07 4.27 4.89
N ILE A 36 13.58 3.47 3.98
CA ILE A 36 13.58 3.83 2.56
C ILE A 36 12.15 4.00 2.00
N TRP A 37 11.16 3.41 2.65
CA TRP A 37 9.77 3.56 2.27
C TRP A 37 9.25 5.00 2.35
N TYR A 38 9.92 5.90 3.07
CA TYR A 38 9.55 7.33 3.06
C TYR A 38 9.54 7.90 1.65
N ASP A 39 10.49 7.51 0.80
CA ASP A 39 10.55 7.99 -0.58
C ASP A 39 9.31 7.56 -1.38
N PHE A 40 8.90 6.33 -1.23
CA PHE A 40 7.69 5.83 -1.86
C PHE A 40 6.43 6.53 -1.32
N LEU A 41 6.32 6.64 0.00
CA LEU A 41 5.18 7.28 0.65
C LEU A 41 5.04 8.75 0.23
N GLU A 42 6.16 9.44 0.05
CA GLU A 42 6.17 10.81 -0.44
C GLU A 42 5.69 10.89 -1.89
N GLN A 43 6.13 9.95 -2.73
CA GLN A 43 5.73 9.92 -4.15
C GLN A 43 4.23 9.70 -4.34
N ILE A 44 3.58 8.91 -3.50
CA ILE A 44 2.13 8.65 -3.60
C ILE A 44 1.28 9.65 -2.82
N GLY A 45 1.91 10.60 -2.12
CA GLY A 45 1.20 11.60 -1.33
C GLY A 45 0.73 11.12 0.04
N TYR A 46 1.19 9.95 0.50
CA TYR A 46 0.88 9.46 1.84
C TYR A 46 1.64 10.25 2.90
N TYR A 47 2.92 10.48 2.68
CA TYR A 47 3.75 11.31 3.54
C TYR A 47 3.85 12.70 2.94
N VAL A 48 3.44 13.69 3.73
CA VAL A 48 3.48 15.10 3.33
C VAL A 48 4.34 15.86 4.35
N PRO A 49 5.27 16.72 3.91
CA PRO A 49 6.05 17.54 4.83
C PRO A 49 5.14 18.35 5.76
N HIS A 50 5.58 18.52 7.00
CA HIS A 50 4.78 19.19 8.04
C HIS A 50 4.25 20.56 7.60
N GLU A 51 5.03 21.31 6.85
CA GLU A 51 4.66 22.66 6.37
C GLU A 51 3.48 22.64 5.38
N GLU A 52 3.29 21.52 4.69
CA GLU A 52 2.24 21.35 3.70
C GLU A 52 1.07 20.50 4.21
N LEU A 53 1.18 19.99 5.44
CA LEU A 53 0.21 19.06 6.01
C LEU A 53 -1.11 19.77 6.36
N THR A 54 -2.21 19.18 5.92
CA THR A 54 -3.57 19.63 6.23
C THR A 54 -4.39 18.45 6.75
N GLU A 55 -5.57 18.68 7.28
CA GLU A 55 -6.47 17.61 7.71
C GLU A 55 -6.88 16.71 6.53
N GLU A 56 -6.96 17.27 5.32
CA GLU A 56 -7.39 16.55 4.12
C GLU A 56 -6.31 15.63 3.56
N ASN A 57 -5.03 15.97 3.72
CA ASN A 57 -3.93 15.18 3.20
C ASN A 57 -3.13 14.43 4.27
N ASP A 58 -3.64 14.37 5.48
CA ASP A 58 -3.02 13.65 6.58
C ASP A 58 -3.46 12.18 6.58
N TRP A 59 -2.57 11.31 6.09
CA TRP A 59 -2.82 9.88 5.99
C TRP A 59 -2.24 9.07 7.14
N TYR A 60 -1.57 9.71 8.09
CA TYR A 60 -0.91 9.03 9.20
C TYR A 60 -1.82 7.99 9.87
N GLY A 61 -1.36 6.75 9.88
CA GLY A 61 -2.09 5.64 10.50
C GLY A 61 -3.38 5.22 9.78
N LYS A 62 -3.66 5.78 8.60
CA LYS A 62 -4.87 5.46 7.82
C LYS A 62 -4.53 4.58 6.64
N ASP A 63 -5.52 3.81 6.19
CA ASP A 63 -5.37 2.98 5.00
C ASP A 63 -5.60 3.83 3.74
N MET A 64 -4.59 3.90 2.88
CA MET A 64 -4.72 4.56 1.58
C MET A 64 -4.89 3.51 0.50
N PRO A 65 -6.03 3.51 -0.23
CA PRO A 65 -6.17 2.62 -1.38
C PRO A 65 -5.24 3.05 -2.50
N LEU A 66 -4.58 2.08 -3.12
CA LEU A 66 -3.62 2.34 -4.20
C LEU A 66 -4.29 2.14 -5.55
N SER A 67 -4.00 3.03 -6.50
CA SER A 67 -4.37 2.84 -7.90
C SER A 67 -3.49 1.76 -8.52
N ASP A 68 -3.87 1.28 -9.71
CA ASP A 68 -3.07 0.31 -10.45
C ASP A 68 -1.66 0.83 -10.72
N GLU A 69 -1.53 2.12 -11.05
CA GLU A 69 -0.22 2.75 -11.26
C GLU A 69 0.61 2.77 -9.97
N GLN A 70 -0.02 3.06 -8.84
CA GLN A 70 0.66 3.09 -7.54
C GLN A 70 1.07 1.69 -7.10
N ILE A 71 0.29 0.66 -7.40
CA ILE A 71 0.66 -0.74 -7.14
C ILE A 71 1.91 -1.11 -7.94
N ARG A 72 1.95 -0.74 -9.22
CA ARG A 72 3.13 -0.97 -10.06
C ARG A 72 4.34 -0.17 -9.59
N LEU A 73 4.12 1.06 -9.15
CA LEU A 73 5.19 1.88 -8.57
C LEU A 73 5.77 1.22 -7.33
N ALA A 74 4.91 0.68 -6.46
CA ALA A 74 5.36 -0.07 -5.27
C ALA A 74 6.16 -1.31 -5.66
N TYR A 75 5.69 -2.05 -6.65
CA TYR A 75 6.39 -3.24 -7.16
C TYR A 75 7.78 -2.89 -7.68
N ASP A 76 7.87 -1.86 -8.51
CA ASP A 76 9.15 -1.40 -9.06
C ASP A 76 10.08 -0.90 -7.95
N PHE A 77 9.53 -0.23 -6.95
CA PHE A 77 10.29 0.26 -5.80
C PHE A 77 10.91 -0.90 -5.02
N VAL A 78 10.13 -1.93 -4.72
CA VAL A 78 10.63 -3.13 -4.02
C VAL A 78 11.72 -3.80 -4.84
N LYS A 79 11.51 -3.92 -6.13
CA LYS A 79 12.49 -4.55 -7.02
C LYS A 79 13.81 -3.78 -7.07
N ALA A 80 13.72 -2.44 -7.09
CA ALA A 80 14.89 -1.57 -7.13
C ALA A 80 15.68 -1.58 -5.81
N HIS A 81 15.00 -1.77 -4.68
CA HIS A 81 15.58 -1.68 -3.34
C HIS A 81 15.54 -3.01 -2.58
N ASN A 82 15.57 -4.12 -3.29
CA ASN A 82 15.40 -5.47 -2.73
C ASN A 82 16.39 -5.79 -1.60
N TYR A 83 17.60 -5.24 -1.65
CA TYR A 83 18.62 -5.49 -0.63
C TYR A 83 18.46 -4.64 0.63
N GLU A 84 17.67 -3.57 0.54
CA GLU A 84 17.48 -2.61 1.63
C GLU A 84 16.20 -2.89 2.41
N ILE A 85 15.19 -3.45 1.75
CA ILE A 85 13.88 -3.73 2.33
C ILE A 85 13.90 -5.08 3.03
N TYR A 86 13.52 -5.11 4.32
CA TYR A 86 13.59 -6.33 5.13
C TYR A 86 12.61 -7.40 4.65
N ASN A 87 11.38 -7.01 4.33
CA ASN A 87 10.34 -7.94 3.87
C ASN A 87 10.06 -7.78 2.37
N GLY A 88 11.12 -7.60 1.58
CA GLY A 88 10.97 -7.39 0.13
C GLY A 88 10.27 -8.53 -0.57
N GLU A 89 10.56 -9.78 -0.20
CA GLU A 89 9.93 -10.95 -0.80
C GLU A 89 8.43 -11.02 -0.49
N GLY A 90 8.05 -10.77 0.76
CA GLY A 90 6.66 -10.80 1.17
C GLY A 90 5.82 -9.72 0.48
N ILE A 91 6.36 -8.50 0.43
CA ILE A 91 5.69 -7.38 -0.24
C ILE A 91 5.60 -7.63 -1.74
N ARG A 92 6.68 -8.07 -2.37
CA ARG A 92 6.69 -8.38 -3.79
C ARG A 92 5.70 -9.48 -4.14
N GLY A 93 5.62 -10.53 -3.31
CA GLY A 93 4.65 -11.62 -3.49
C GLY A 93 3.21 -11.12 -3.39
N LEU A 94 2.90 -10.30 -2.40
CA LEU A 94 1.57 -9.69 -2.23
C LEU A 94 1.20 -8.84 -3.44
N LEU A 95 2.11 -7.97 -3.90
CA LEU A 95 1.86 -7.09 -5.04
C LEU A 95 1.71 -7.88 -6.35
N THR A 96 2.53 -8.90 -6.56
CA THR A 96 2.44 -9.76 -7.74
C THR A 96 1.09 -10.48 -7.79
N GLU A 97 0.66 -11.08 -6.70
CA GLU A 97 -0.62 -11.75 -6.61
C GLU A 97 -1.76 -10.75 -6.88
N ALA A 98 -1.69 -9.57 -6.28
CA ALA A 98 -2.72 -8.55 -6.46
C ALA A 98 -2.81 -8.11 -7.93
N ILE A 99 -1.69 -7.96 -8.62
CA ILE A 99 -1.68 -7.60 -10.04
C ILE A 99 -2.30 -8.72 -10.90
N VAL A 100 -1.88 -9.96 -10.66
CA VAL A 100 -2.34 -11.12 -11.44
C VAL A 100 -3.84 -11.39 -11.20
N GLU A 101 -4.26 -11.40 -9.95
CA GLU A 101 -5.63 -11.73 -9.55
C GLU A 101 -6.55 -10.52 -9.53
N LYS A 102 -6.02 -9.33 -9.80
CA LYS A 102 -6.75 -8.05 -9.78
C LYS A 102 -7.37 -7.75 -8.42
N TYR A 103 -6.62 -8.04 -7.35
CA TYR A 103 -7.02 -7.64 -6.00
C TYR A 103 -6.75 -6.16 -5.80
N SER A 104 -7.49 -5.57 -4.88
CA SER A 104 -7.20 -4.20 -4.43
C SER A 104 -6.08 -4.22 -3.40
N VAL A 105 -5.32 -3.14 -3.34
CA VAL A 105 -4.22 -2.99 -2.38
C VAL A 105 -4.36 -1.66 -1.68
N SER A 106 -4.14 -1.66 -0.38
CA SER A 106 -4.00 -0.43 0.41
C SER A 106 -2.67 -0.45 1.15
N VAL A 107 -2.22 0.72 1.56
CA VAL A 107 -1.02 0.89 2.37
C VAL A 107 -1.38 1.72 3.59
N ARG A 108 -0.82 1.32 4.72
CA ARG A 108 -0.91 2.07 5.97
C ARG A 108 0.48 2.22 6.56
N ALA A 109 0.78 3.39 7.04
CA ALA A 109 2.06 3.65 7.67
C ALA A 109 1.93 4.58 8.86
N ASP A 110 2.81 4.40 9.82
CA ASP A 110 3.01 5.33 10.91
C ASP A 110 4.51 5.52 11.16
N TRP A 111 4.86 6.63 11.78
CA TRP A 111 6.24 6.99 12.03
C TRP A 111 6.41 7.75 13.33
#